data_31c226476cce4b079247269b7655757e
#
_entry.id   31c226476cce4b079247269b7655757e
#
_cell.length_a   1.000
_cell.length_b   1.000
_cell.length_c   1.000
_cell.angle_alpha   90.00
_cell.angle_beta   90.00
_cell.angle_gamma   90.00
#
_symmetry.space_group_name_H-M   'P 1'
#
loop_
_entity.id
_entity.type
_entity.pdbx_description
1 polymer ?
#
loop_
_entity_poly.entity_id
_entity_poly.type
_entity_poly.pdbx_seq_one_letter_code
_entity_poly.pdbx_strand_id
1 'polypeptide(L)'
;SIQQNLYWAGFAKSFSQNIDCVKFHKKLLYVPREGNCNFSNAEFNTNLFFTKHFRINENINKLENTDAIAVIGDSVTMGWGVNNSETFSAIIEKKFNKKVFNFGVAGYGTHRQIIRFIESPYYKKINKVILQYHFNDLQENRSFDDNKFYSYNEFDSLTKKVKLTNFEKAFFALRKFKTSFRMFYRDFKDLFIIKKNPDFSLHLKKVLKTLEKYNYLDGKEILFFYVNSHN
;
A
#
# COMPACT_ATOMS: atom_id res chain seq x y z
N SER A 1 10.98 1.73 -17.62
CA SER A 1 12.16 0.86 -17.81
C SER A 1 11.72 -0.57 -18.05
N ILE A 2 12.59 -1.40 -18.64
CA ILE A 2 12.35 -2.84 -18.90
C ILE A 2 11.98 -3.58 -17.61
N GLN A 3 12.55 -3.20 -16.47
CA GLN A 3 12.25 -3.76 -15.15
C GLN A 3 10.81 -3.50 -14.70
N GLN A 4 10.27 -2.30 -14.88
CA GLN A 4 8.86 -2.00 -14.60
C GLN A 4 7.92 -2.85 -15.46
N ASN A 5 8.28 -3.09 -16.72
CA ASN A 5 7.49 -3.92 -17.62
C ASN A 5 7.49 -5.41 -17.21
N LEU A 6 8.59 -5.91 -16.64
CA LEU A 6 8.66 -7.27 -16.07
C LEU A 6 7.82 -7.40 -14.80
N TYR A 7 7.76 -6.36 -13.97
CA TYR A 7 6.91 -6.28 -12.79
C TYR A 7 5.42 -6.43 -13.15
N TRP A 8 4.95 -5.64 -14.12
CA TRP A 8 3.55 -5.69 -14.59
C TRP A 8 3.23 -6.97 -15.37
N ALA A 9 4.23 -7.69 -15.83
CA ALA A 9 4.04 -8.97 -16.55
C ALA A 9 3.82 -10.19 -15.62
N GLY A 10 3.66 -9.99 -14.31
CA GLY A 10 3.30 -11.04 -13.37
C GLY A 10 4.46 -11.87 -12.83
N PHE A 11 5.71 -11.41 -12.99
CA PHE A 11 6.88 -12.06 -12.38
C PHE A 11 7.13 -11.64 -10.94
N ALA A 12 6.60 -10.48 -10.52
CA ALA A 12 6.65 -10.04 -9.14
C ALA A 12 5.33 -10.38 -8.45
N LYS A 13 5.41 -11.04 -7.32
CA LYS A 13 4.26 -11.19 -6.44
C LYS A 13 3.93 -9.84 -5.83
N SER A 14 2.68 -9.41 -5.92
CA SER A 14 2.20 -8.32 -5.08
C SER A 14 2.20 -8.77 -3.60
N PHE A 15 2.29 -7.83 -2.68
CA PHE A 15 2.24 -8.14 -1.25
C PHE A 15 0.97 -8.93 -0.88
N SER A 16 -0.18 -8.54 -1.45
CA SER A 16 -1.47 -9.22 -1.24
C SER A 16 -1.54 -10.67 -1.72
N GLN A 17 -0.62 -11.08 -2.61
CA GLN A 17 -0.52 -12.45 -3.11
C GLN A 17 0.44 -13.32 -2.29
N ASN A 18 1.12 -12.76 -1.31
CA ASN A 18 2.02 -13.52 -0.46
C ASN A 18 1.28 -14.00 0.80
N ILE A 19 0.80 -15.24 0.76
CA ILE A 19 0.03 -15.86 1.85
C ILE A 19 0.82 -15.93 3.17
N ASP A 20 2.15 -15.90 3.13
CA ASP A 20 2.97 -15.87 4.34
C ASP A 20 2.96 -14.49 4.99
N CYS A 21 2.69 -13.44 4.20
CA CYS A 21 2.68 -12.05 4.63
C CYS A 21 1.29 -11.50 4.93
N VAL A 22 0.23 -12.13 4.40
CA VAL A 22 -1.14 -11.64 4.55
C VAL A 22 -2.08 -12.72 5.06
N LYS A 23 -3.14 -12.29 5.74
CA LYS A 23 -4.27 -13.14 6.15
C LYS A 23 -5.58 -12.50 5.78
N PHE A 24 -6.61 -13.36 5.64
CA PHE A 24 -7.97 -12.90 5.36
C PHE A 24 -8.52 -11.95 6.41
N HIS A 25 -9.21 -10.93 5.94
CA HIS A 25 -9.97 -9.99 6.77
C HIS A 25 -11.32 -9.69 6.11
N LYS A 26 -12.41 -9.90 6.84
CA LYS A 26 -13.78 -9.81 6.30
C LYS A 26 -14.10 -8.45 5.68
N LYS A 27 -13.63 -7.34 6.27
CA LYS A 27 -13.92 -5.97 5.81
C LYS A 27 -12.85 -5.42 4.87
N LEU A 28 -11.59 -5.77 5.09
CA LEU A 28 -10.44 -5.22 4.37
C LEU A 28 -9.89 -6.18 3.31
N LEU A 29 -10.55 -7.29 3.03
CA LEU A 29 -10.14 -8.41 2.17
C LEU A 29 -8.90 -9.13 2.72
N TYR A 30 -7.84 -8.41 3.02
CA TYR A 30 -6.63 -8.94 3.67
C TYR A 30 -6.03 -7.91 4.63
N VAL A 31 -5.26 -8.39 5.59
CA VAL A 31 -4.40 -7.60 6.48
C VAL A 31 -3.03 -8.27 6.58
N PRO A 32 -1.96 -7.55 6.92
CA PRO A 32 -0.67 -8.18 7.21
C PRO A 32 -0.81 -9.25 8.30
N ARG A 33 -0.09 -10.36 8.10
CA ARG A 33 0.03 -11.42 9.09
C ARG A 33 1.00 -10.99 10.18
N GLU A 34 0.65 -11.22 11.41
CA GLU A 34 1.53 -10.98 12.56
C GLU A 34 2.75 -11.89 12.51
N GLY A 35 3.89 -11.36 12.91
CA GLY A 35 5.18 -12.02 12.91
C GLY A 35 6.08 -11.63 11.74
N ASN A 36 7.10 -12.44 11.52
CA ASN A 36 8.04 -12.26 10.41
C ASN A 36 7.41 -12.69 9.08
N CYS A 37 7.64 -11.88 8.07
CA CYS A 37 7.26 -12.15 6.70
C CYS A 37 8.46 -11.90 5.79
N ASN A 38 8.95 -12.94 5.14
CA ASN A 38 9.93 -12.77 4.08
C ASN A 38 9.19 -12.37 2.79
N PHE A 39 9.39 -11.14 2.37
CA PHE A 39 8.81 -10.61 1.16
C PHE A 39 9.87 -10.39 0.10
N SER A 40 9.84 -11.23 -0.93
CA SER A 40 10.81 -11.26 -1.99
C SER A 40 10.14 -11.12 -3.35
N ASN A 41 10.72 -10.32 -4.21
CA ASN A 41 10.40 -10.23 -5.63
C ASN A 41 11.69 -10.14 -6.47
N ALA A 42 11.57 -9.82 -7.76
CA ALA A 42 12.72 -9.72 -8.65
C ALA A 42 13.69 -8.57 -8.31
N GLU A 43 13.27 -7.60 -7.52
CA GLU A 43 14.02 -6.37 -7.23
C GLU A 43 14.67 -6.38 -5.85
N PHE A 44 14.07 -7.10 -4.88
CA PHE A 44 14.51 -7.11 -3.49
C PHE A 44 14.10 -8.39 -2.75
N ASN A 45 14.76 -8.59 -1.62
CA ASN A 45 14.40 -9.57 -0.62
C ASN A 45 14.48 -8.90 0.76
N THR A 46 13.33 -8.73 1.42
CA THR A 46 13.22 -8.05 2.71
C THR A 46 12.46 -8.87 3.73
N ASN A 47 12.89 -8.76 4.98
CA ASN A 47 12.15 -9.29 6.11
C ASN A 47 11.33 -8.17 6.73
N LEU A 48 10.02 -8.37 6.72
CA LEU A 48 9.05 -7.46 7.31
C LEU A 48 8.57 -8.06 8.61
N PHE A 49 8.50 -7.26 9.67
CA PHE A 49 7.91 -7.72 10.93
C PHE A 49 6.66 -6.91 11.24
N PHE A 50 5.54 -7.61 11.37
CA PHE A 50 4.25 -7.01 11.70
C PHE A 50 3.76 -7.44 13.07
N THR A 51 3.22 -6.47 13.81
CA THR A 51 2.27 -6.77 14.88
C THR A 51 0.89 -7.04 14.27
N LYS A 52 -0.09 -7.34 15.11
CA LYS A 52 -1.49 -7.43 14.68
C LYS A 52 -1.97 -6.18 13.91
N HIS A 53 -1.42 -4.99 14.19
CA HIS A 53 -1.97 -3.72 13.71
C HIS A 53 -1.02 -2.92 12.81
N PHE A 54 0.29 -3.01 12.98
CA PHE A 54 1.27 -2.15 12.30
C PHE A 54 2.58 -2.90 12.03
N ARG A 55 3.37 -2.38 11.07
CA ARG A 55 4.74 -2.80 10.85
C ARG A 55 5.66 -2.23 11.94
N ILE A 56 6.53 -3.05 12.49
CA ILE A 56 7.51 -2.62 13.48
C ILE A 56 8.65 -1.88 12.78
N ASN A 57 9.12 -0.78 13.38
CA ASN A 57 10.33 -0.10 12.98
C ASN A 57 11.56 -0.89 13.46
N GLU A 58 12.07 -0.61 14.64
CA GLU A 58 13.21 -1.37 15.22
C GLU A 58 13.01 -1.72 16.68
N ASN A 59 12.32 -0.87 17.46
CA ASN A 59 12.20 -1.01 18.91
C ASN A 59 10.76 -1.28 19.35
N ILE A 60 10.51 -2.52 19.80
CA ILE A 60 9.22 -2.92 20.37
C ILE A 60 9.02 -2.32 21.78
N ASN A 61 10.10 -2.00 22.47
CA ASN A 61 10.09 -1.78 23.94
C ASN A 61 9.63 -0.42 24.43
N LYS A 62 9.21 0.50 23.54
CA LYS A 62 8.72 1.85 23.92
C LYS A 62 7.26 2.08 23.53
N LEU A 63 6.36 1.21 24.01
CA LEU A 63 4.92 1.30 23.67
C LEU A 63 4.11 2.28 24.53
N GLU A 64 4.69 2.90 25.54
CA GLU A 64 3.95 3.68 26.55
C GLU A 64 3.93 5.20 26.31
N ASN A 65 4.35 5.68 25.15
CA ASN A 65 4.45 7.12 24.93
C ASN A 65 3.13 7.70 24.41
N THR A 66 2.53 8.61 25.19
CA THR A 66 1.28 9.32 24.87
C THR A 66 1.43 10.29 23.66
N ASP A 67 2.65 10.66 23.27
CA ASP A 67 2.94 11.55 22.14
C ASP A 67 3.41 10.75 20.91
N ALA A 68 2.74 9.65 20.63
CA ALA A 68 3.03 8.79 19.47
C ALA A 68 2.42 9.35 18.19
N ILE A 69 3.04 8.99 17.06
CA ILE A 69 2.60 9.35 15.71
C ILE A 69 2.14 8.08 14.99
N ALA A 70 0.96 8.12 14.36
CA ALA A 70 0.56 7.10 13.40
C ALA A 70 0.94 7.54 11.99
N VAL A 71 1.58 6.66 11.23
CA VAL A 71 1.80 6.86 9.80
C VAL A 71 0.89 5.92 9.04
N ILE A 72 -0.02 6.45 8.23
CA ILE A 72 -0.97 5.68 7.42
C ILE A 72 -0.73 5.93 5.95
N GLY A 73 -0.83 4.91 5.13
CA GLY A 73 -0.55 4.98 3.70
C GLY A 73 -0.47 3.59 3.05
N ASP A 74 0.00 3.57 1.83
CA ASP A 74 0.11 2.39 0.98
C ASP A 74 1.48 1.66 1.09
N SER A 75 1.99 1.17 -0.03
CA SER A 75 3.28 0.49 -0.14
C SER A 75 4.46 1.40 0.21
N VAL A 76 4.37 2.70 -0.04
CA VAL A 76 5.42 3.66 0.31
C VAL A 76 5.53 3.78 1.83
N THR A 77 4.40 3.94 2.51
CA THR A 77 4.37 3.98 3.98
C THR A 77 4.77 2.63 4.57
N MET A 78 4.26 1.53 4.02
CA MET A 78 4.69 0.21 4.46
C MET A 78 6.22 0.05 4.38
N GLY A 79 6.87 0.70 3.43
CA GLY A 79 8.29 0.55 3.15
C GLY A 79 8.54 -0.61 2.19
N TRP A 80 8.10 -0.45 0.94
CA TRP A 80 8.31 -1.41 -0.14
C TRP A 80 9.79 -1.59 -0.44
N GLY A 81 10.27 -2.81 -0.30
CA GLY A 81 11.66 -3.15 -0.64
C GLY A 81 12.72 -2.71 0.36
N VAL A 82 12.34 -2.20 1.54
CA VAL A 82 13.29 -1.76 2.57
C VAL A 82 13.08 -2.51 3.89
N ASN A 83 14.14 -2.63 4.68
CA ASN A 83 14.10 -3.27 5.99
C ASN A 83 13.34 -2.41 7.01
N ASN A 84 13.09 -2.96 8.20
CA ASN A 84 12.29 -2.28 9.23
C ASN A 84 12.89 -0.94 9.67
N SER A 85 14.21 -0.87 9.82
CA SER A 85 14.96 0.32 10.24
C SER A 85 15.10 1.39 9.14
N GLU A 86 14.83 1.02 7.89
CA GLU A 86 15.04 1.88 6.70
C GLU A 86 13.76 2.57 6.24
N THR A 87 12.61 2.27 6.86
CA THR A 87 11.35 2.94 6.55
C THR A 87 11.41 4.40 6.98
N PHE A 88 10.71 5.28 6.26
CA PHE A 88 10.65 6.69 6.67
C PHE A 88 10.02 6.86 8.06
N SER A 89 9.12 5.96 8.48
CA SER A 89 8.57 5.93 9.83
C SER A 89 9.65 5.63 10.88
N ALA A 90 10.58 4.71 10.60
CA ALA A 90 11.72 4.43 11.47
C ALA A 90 12.69 5.62 11.54
N ILE A 91 12.92 6.28 10.41
CA ILE A 91 13.77 7.48 10.34
C ILE A 91 13.15 8.61 11.17
N ILE A 92 11.84 8.84 11.07
CA ILE A 92 11.12 9.83 11.89
C ILE A 92 11.23 9.47 13.37
N GLU A 93 10.98 8.20 13.73
CA GLU A 93 11.09 7.71 15.11
C GLU A 93 12.47 8.02 15.69
N LYS A 94 13.54 7.70 14.96
CA LYS A 94 14.93 7.93 15.38
C LYS A 94 15.26 9.42 15.47
N LYS A 95 14.89 10.20 14.43
CA LYS A 95 15.23 11.62 14.33
C LYS A 95 14.57 12.48 15.40
N PHE A 96 13.30 12.20 15.71
CA PHE A 96 12.52 13.00 16.65
C PHE A 96 12.39 12.37 18.03
N ASN A 97 12.98 11.19 18.25
CA ASN A 97 12.88 10.40 19.49
C ASN A 97 11.42 10.23 19.95
N LYS A 98 10.52 10.00 19.00
CA LYS A 98 9.08 9.80 19.21
C LYS A 98 8.66 8.44 18.71
N LYS A 99 7.73 7.78 19.40
CA LYS A 99 7.18 6.52 18.92
C LYS A 99 6.38 6.73 17.64
N VAL A 100 6.68 5.95 16.60
CA VAL A 100 5.99 6.00 15.32
C VAL A 100 5.41 4.63 14.97
N PHE A 101 4.10 4.58 14.79
CA PHE A 101 3.37 3.37 14.41
C PHE A 101 3.12 3.36 12.90
N ASN A 102 3.71 2.40 12.18
CA ASN A 102 3.59 2.28 10.74
C ASN A 102 2.39 1.41 10.36
N PHE A 103 1.26 2.02 10.04
CA PHE A 103 0.03 1.35 9.58
C PHE A 103 -0.01 1.11 8.06
N GLY A 104 1.06 1.40 7.33
CA GLY A 104 1.12 1.21 5.89
C GLY A 104 0.85 -0.21 5.45
N VAL A 105 0.08 -0.37 4.37
CA VAL A 105 -0.20 -1.68 3.75
C VAL A 105 -0.19 -1.54 2.25
N ALA A 106 0.68 -2.27 1.58
CA ALA A 106 0.77 -2.25 0.13
C ALA A 106 -0.57 -2.65 -0.53
N GLY A 107 -1.00 -1.86 -1.51
CA GLY A 107 -2.24 -2.05 -2.25
C GLY A 107 -3.50 -1.55 -1.55
N TYR A 108 -3.36 -0.79 -0.47
CA TYR A 108 -4.47 -0.09 0.16
C TYR A 108 -4.58 1.33 -0.40
N GLY A 109 -5.80 1.75 -0.75
CA GLY A 109 -6.11 3.15 -0.93
C GLY A 109 -6.52 3.82 0.39
N THR A 110 -6.68 5.12 0.35
CA THR A 110 -6.91 5.98 1.54
C THR A 110 -8.08 5.50 2.40
N HIS A 111 -9.19 5.05 1.83
CA HIS A 111 -10.35 4.51 2.58
C HIS A 111 -9.95 3.32 3.46
N ARG A 112 -9.30 2.33 2.88
CA ARG A 112 -8.87 1.12 3.62
C ARG A 112 -7.82 1.42 4.66
N GLN A 113 -6.90 2.35 4.35
CA GLN A 113 -5.86 2.81 5.27
C GLN A 113 -6.48 3.43 6.52
N ILE A 114 -7.45 4.33 6.34
CA ILE A 114 -8.18 5.00 7.43
C ILE A 114 -8.97 3.99 8.25
N ILE A 115 -9.74 3.10 7.61
CA ILE A 115 -10.52 2.08 8.32
C ILE A 115 -9.61 1.18 9.17
N ARG A 116 -8.47 0.74 8.63
CA ARG A 116 -7.51 -0.07 9.37
C ARG A 116 -6.98 0.64 10.62
N PHE A 117 -6.71 1.95 10.52
CA PHE A 117 -6.26 2.75 11.66
C PHE A 117 -7.36 2.89 12.71
N ILE A 118 -8.59 3.23 12.29
CA ILE A 118 -9.75 3.40 13.18
C ILE A 118 -10.07 2.11 13.95
N GLU A 119 -9.96 0.95 13.30
CA GLU A 119 -10.20 -0.36 13.92
C GLU A 119 -9.08 -0.81 14.86
N SER A 120 -7.97 -0.07 14.93
CA SER A 120 -6.87 -0.39 15.82
C SER A 120 -7.13 0.14 17.25
N PRO A 121 -6.63 -0.53 18.31
CA PRO A 121 -6.75 -0.06 19.68
C PRO A 121 -5.92 1.22 19.93
N TYR A 122 -5.09 1.61 18.97
CA TYR A 122 -4.24 2.80 19.03
C TYR A 122 -4.94 4.06 18.55
N TYR A 123 -6.05 3.92 17.81
CA TYR A 123 -6.78 5.05 17.25
C TYR A 123 -7.12 6.12 18.30
N LYS A 124 -7.70 5.71 19.45
CA LYS A 124 -8.06 6.65 20.53
C LYS A 124 -6.87 7.23 21.29
N LYS A 125 -5.71 6.59 21.21
CA LYS A 125 -4.50 6.95 21.97
C LYS A 125 -3.56 7.86 21.21
N ILE A 126 -3.63 7.88 19.88
CA ILE A 126 -2.72 8.64 19.02
C ILE A 126 -3.47 9.82 18.45
N ASN A 127 -2.95 11.03 18.70
CA ASN A 127 -3.55 12.27 18.23
C ASN A 127 -2.87 12.85 16.98
N LYS A 128 -1.65 12.38 16.65
CA LYS A 128 -0.88 12.87 15.52
C LYS A 128 -0.84 11.81 14.41
N VAL A 129 -1.24 12.18 13.22
CA VAL A 129 -1.33 11.28 12.07
C VAL A 129 -0.57 11.88 10.89
N ILE A 130 0.30 11.07 10.29
CA ILE A 130 0.89 11.36 8.99
C ILE A 130 0.14 10.54 7.97
N LEU A 131 -0.60 11.20 7.08
CA LEU A 131 -1.35 10.57 5.99
C LEU A 131 -0.57 10.73 4.68
N GLN A 132 -0.03 9.64 4.18
CA GLN A 132 0.57 9.58 2.87
C GLN A 132 -0.49 9.24 1.84
N TYR A 133 -0.52 10.02 0.77
CA TYR A 133 -1.39 9.81 -0.38
C TYR A 133 -0.54 9.59 -1.64
N HIS A 134 -0.92 8.59 -2.43
CA HIS A 134 -0.27 8.28 -3.69
C HIS A 134 -1.30 8.29 -4.83
N PHE A 135 -0.88 8.57 -6.07
CA PHE A 135 -1.81 8.70 -7.20
C PHE A 135 -2.66 7.45 -7.47
N ASN A 136 -2.17 6.26 -7.12
CA ASN A 136 -2.90 5.00 -7.27
C ASN A 136 -4.05 4.83 -6.27
N ASP A 137 -4.02 5.57 -5.14
CA ASP A 137 -5.09 5.56 -4.14
C ASP A 137 -6.44 5.93 -4.73
N LEU A 138 -6.45 6.77 -5.78
CA LEU A 138 -7.68 7.18 -6.45
C LEU A 138 -8.43 5.98 -7.05
N GLN A 139 -7.70 5.07 -7.71
CA GLN A 139 -8.31 3.90 -8.33
C GLN A 139 -8.80 2.91 -7.26
N GLU A 140 -8.01 2.68 -6.24
CA GLU A 140 -8.34 1.81 -5.12
C GLU A 140 -9.56 2.34 -4.36
N ASN A 141 -9.60 3.65 -4.06
CA ASN A 141 -10.74 4.29 -3.40
C ASN A 141 -12.03 4.23 -4.21
N ARG A 142 -11.94 4.17 -5.56
CA ARG A 142 -13.11 3.99 -6.42
C ARG A 142 -13.64 2.55 -6.40
N SER A 143 -12.75 1.58 -6.28
CA SER A 143 -13.10 0.15 -6.32
C SER A 143 -13.46 -0.42 -4.95
N PHE A 144 -13.01 0.21 -3.89
CA PHE A 144 -13.28 -0.25 -2.53
C PHE A 144 -14.66 0.20 -2.04
N ASP A 145 -15.47 -0.77 -1.65
CA ASP A 145 -16.77 -0.55 -1.01
C ASP A 145 -16.64 -0.90 0.48
N ASP A 146 -16.76 0.11 1.33
CA ASP A 146 -16.64 -0.04 2.79
C ASP A 146 -17.86 -0.65 3.46
N ASN A 147 -18.97 -0.83 2.72
CA ASN A 147 -20.14 -1.59 3.17
C ASN A 147 -20.07 -3.07 2.80
N LYS A 148 -19.12 -3.42 1.92
CA LYS A 148 -18.93 -4.81 1.47
C LYS A 148 -18.20 -5.63 2.53
N PHE A 149 -18.69 -6.85 2.75
CA PHE A 149 -17.96 -7.89 3.45
C PHE A 149 -17.44 -8.91 2.43
N TYR A 150 -16.13 -9.10 2.44
CA TYR A 150 -15.44 -10.03 1.57
C TYR A 150 -15.59 -11.47 2.07
N SER A 151 -15.65 -12.41 1.15
CA SER A 151 -15.61 -13.84 1.44
C SER A 151 -14.17 -14.37 1.45
N TYR A 152 -13.98 -15.54 2.09
CA TYR A 152 -12.69 -16.22 2.03
C TYR A 152 -12.33 -16.66 0.60
N ASN A 153 -13.32 -16.99 -0.23
CA ASN A 153 -13.10 -17.35 -1.63
C ASN A 153 -12.52 -16.19 -2.45
N GLU A 154 -12.92 -14.95 -2.19
CA GLU A 154 -12.34 -13.77 -2.85
C GLU A 154 -10.87 -13.58 -2.43
N PHE A 155 -10.55 -13.77 -1.14
CA PHE A 155 -9.18 -13.74 -0.65
C PHE A 155 -8.33 -14.88 -1.24
N ASP A 156 -8.84 -16.09 -1.26
CA ASP A 156 -8.18 -17.26 -1.81
C ASP A 156 -7.91 -17.08 -3.32
N SER A 157 -8.86 -16.52 -4.05
CA SER A 157 -8.68 -16.16 -5.46
C SER A 157 -7.59 -15.12 -5.68
N LEU A 158 -7.47 -14.12 -4.79
CA LEU A 158 -6.41 -13.11 -4.83
C LEU A 158 -5.03 -13.73 -4.58
N THR A 159 -4.93 -14.67 -3.65
CA THR A 159 -3.66 -15.26 -3.21
C THR A 159 -3.21 -16.45 -4.07
N LYS A 160 -4.15 -17.10 -4.77
CA LYS A 160 -3.82 -18.22 -5.65
C LYS A 160 -2.87 -17.77 -6.76
N LYS A 161 -1.74 -18.44 -6.87
CA LYS A 161 -0.87 -18.31 -8.04
C LYS A 161 -1.67 -18.76 -9.27
N VAL A 162 -1.80 -17.90 -10.25
CA VAL A 162 -2.24 -18.33 -11.58
C VAL A 162 -1.19 -19.30 -12.09
N LYS A 163 -1.44 -20.61 -12.00
CA LYS A 163 -0.63 -21.63 -12.66
C LYS A 163 -0.90 -21.52 -14.16
N LEU A 164 -0.01 -20.86 -14.88
CA LEU A 164 -0.07 -20.81 -16.32
C LEU A 164 0.08 -22.22 -16.86
N THR A 165 -0.83 -22.66 -17.72
CA THR A 165 -0.69 -23.89 -18.49
C THR A 165 0.53 -23.82 -19.42
N ASN A 166 1.05 -24.93 -19.88
CA ASN A 166 2.18 -24.94 -20.82
C ASN A 166 1.85 -24.18 -22.12
N PHE A 167 0.60 -24.23 -22.56
CA PHE A 167 0.10 -23.47 -23.69
C PHE A 167 0.12 -21.95 -23.41
N GLU A 168 -0.36 -21.52 -22.25
CA GLU A 168 -0.31 -20.11 -21.82
C GLU A 168 1.12 -19.61 -21.66
N LYS A 169 2.06 -20.47 -21.22
CA LYS A 169 3.50 -20.12 -21.16
C LYS A 169 4.09 -19.91 -22.56
N ALA A 170 3.73 -20.75 -23.55
CA ALA A 170 4.17 -20.58 -24.93
C ALA A 170 3.58 -19.30 -25.56
N PHE A 171 2.30 -19.04 -25.34
CA PHE A 171 1.63 -17.80 -25.79
C PHE A 171 1.98 -16.58 -24.94
N PHE A 172 2.59 -16.77 -23.79
CA PHE A 172 2.97 -15.68 -22.91
C PHE A 172 4.03 -14.76 -23.53
N ALA A 173 4.95 -15.29 -24.32
CA ALA A 173 5.91 -14.50 -25.08
C ALA A 173 5.23 -13.64 -26.13
N LEU A 174 4.24 -14.17 -26.86
CA LEU A 174 3.43 -13.42 -27.84
C LEU A 174 2.55 -12.38 -27.17
N ARG A 175 1.93 -12.69 -26.03
CA ARG A 175 1.14 -11.74 -25.23
C ARG A 175 2.00 -10.63 -24.64
N LYS A 176 3.24 -10.94 -24.23
CA LYS A 176 4.23 -9.95 -23.82
C LYS A 176 4.61 -9.01 -24.95
N PHE A 177 4.86 -9.57 -26.15
CA PHE A 177 5.16 -8.75 -27.33
C PHE A 177 4.01 -7.78 -27.62
N LYS A 178 2.76 -8.27 -27.60
CA LYS A 178 1.56 -7.43 -27.78
C LYS A 178 1.43 -6.38 -26.67
N THR A 179 1.76 -6.71 -25.43
CA THR A 179 1.69 -5.77 -24.30
C THR A 179 2.83 -4.75 -24.36
N SER A 180 4.04 -5.17 -24.69
CA SER A 180 5.19 -4.29 -24.89
C SER A 180 4.98 -3.36 -26.09
N PHE A 181 4.39 -3.87 -27.18
CA PHE A 181 4.04 -3.04 -28.34
C PHE A 181 2.94 -2.03 -28.01
N ARG A 182 1.93 -2.45 -27.22
CA ARG A 182 0.86 -1.52 -26.74
C ARG A 182 1.43 -0.46 -25.79
N MET A 183 2.38 -0.82 -24.93
CA MET A 183 3.07 0.11 -24.04
C MET A 183 3.95 1.07 -24.85
N PHE A 184 4.73 0.55 -25.80
CA PHE A 184 5.52 1.37 -26.70
C PHE A 184 4.65 2.35 -27.49
N TYR A 185 3.53 1.88 -28.05
CA TYR A 185 2.57 2.74 -28.76
C TYR A 185 1.95 3.78 -27.85
N ARG A 186 1.63 3.42 -26.59
CA ARG A 186 1.12 4.36 -25.59
C ARG A 186 2.19 5.39 -25.24
N ASP A 187 3.42 4.97 -24.96
CA ASP A 187 4.53 5.85 -24.60
C ASP A 187 4.89 6.77 -25.77
N PHE A 188 4.83 6.25 -27.01
CA PHE A 188 4.98 7.05 -28.24
C PHE A 188 3.84 8.07 -28.40
N LYS A 189 2.60 7.66 -28.15
CA LYS A 189 1.44 8.56 -28.16
C LYS A 189 1.53 9.59 -27.03
N ASP A 190 2.04 9.21 -25.86
CA ASP A 190 2.23 10.10 -24.72
C ASP A 190 3.35 11.15 -24.95
N LEU A 191 4.30 10.90 -25.87
CA LEU A 191 5.29 11.90 -26.33
C LEU A 191 4.65 13.07 -27.10
N PHE A 192 3.52 12.81 -27.76
CA PHE A 192 2.79 13.83 -28.57
C PHE A 192 1.58 14.42 -27.85
N ILE A 193 1.19 13.83 -26.72
CA ILE A 193 0.08 14.35 -25.91
C ILE A 193 0.70 14.96 -24.67
N ILE A 194 0.63 16.29 -24.53
CA ILE A 194 0.92 16.98 -23.27
C ILE A 194 -0.02 16.35 -22.22
N LYS A 195 0.49 15.42 -21.40
CA LYS A 195 -0.27 14.89 -20.27
C LYS A 195 -0.61 16.07 -19.38
N LYS A 196 -1.87 16.47 -19.33
CA LYS A 196 -2.36 17.25 -18.21
C LYS A 196 -2.02 16.45 -16.96
N ASN A 197 -1.17 17.02 -16.10
CA ASN A 197 -0.93 16.44 -14.77
C ASN A 197 -2.28 16.06 -14.18
N PRO A 198 -2.41 14.85 -13.60
CA PRO A 198 -3.65 14.45 -12.97
C PRO A 198 -4.07 15.57 -12.03
N ASP A 199 -5.32 16.02 -12.18
CA ASP A 199 -5.80 17.17 -11.42
C ASP A 199 -5.68 16.88 -9.92
N PHE A 200 -4.63 17.39 -9.32
CA PHE A 200 -4.33 17.23 -7.89
C PHE A 200 -5.51 17.71 -7.03
N SER A 201 -6.22 18.74 -7.51
CA SER A 201 -7.40 19.25 -6.80
C SER A 201 -8.51 18.19 -6.66
N LEU A 202 -8.70 17.37 -7.70
CA LEU A 202 -9.66 16.27 -7.67
C LEU A 202 -9.23 15.17 -6.68
N HIS A 203 -7.94 14.85 -6.62
CA HIS A 203 -7.40 13.90 -5.66
C HIS A 203 -7.59 14.43 -4.24
N LEU A 204 -7.20 15.66 -3.98
CA LEU A 204 -7.33 16.30 -2.68
C LEU A 204 -8.80 16.37 -2.21
N LYS A 205 -9.72 16.78 -3.08
CA LYS A 205 -11.17 16.79 -2.76
C LYS A 205 -11.67 15.41 -2.33
N LYS A 206 -11.21 14.32 -2.96
CA LYS A 206 -11.62 12.96 -2.59
C LYS A 206 -11.04 12.51 -1.26
N VAL A 207 -9.79 12.87 -0.97
CA VAL A 207 -9.19 12.60 0.33
C VAL A 207 -9.93 13.37 1.43
N LEU A 208 -10.18 14.66 1.21
CA LEU A 208 -10.93 15.49 2.17
C LEU A 208 -12.33 14.93 2.43
N LYS A 209 -13.06 14.54 1.37
CA LYS A 209 -14.37 13.89 1.51
C LYS A 209 -14.30 12.58 2.30
N THR A 210 -13.21 11.82 2.14
CA THR A 210 -12.99 10.60 2.92
C THR A 210 -12.76 10.93 4.39
N LEU A 211 -11.90 11.89 4.67
CA LEU A 211 -11.63 12.33 6.03
C LEU A 211 -12.89 12.89 6.70
N GLU A 212 -13.68 13.70 5.97
CA GLU A 212 -14.96 14.22 6.42
C GLU A 212 -15.93 13.09 6.81
N LYS A 213 -16.05 12.05 5.98
CA LYS A 213 -16.86 10.85 6.28
C LYS A 213 -16.48 10.21 7.62
N TYR A 214 -15.21 10.26 7.99
CA TYR A 214 -14.69 9.74 9.24
C TYR A 214 -14.40 10.84 10.27
N ASN A 215 -15.17 11.93 10.20
CA ASN A 215 -15.11 13.05 11.15
C ASN A 215 -13.69 13.59 11.37
N TYR A 216 -12.93 13.72 10.27
CA TYR A 216 -11.54 14.18 10.32
C TYR A 216 -10.68 13.43 11.33
N LEU A 217 -10.94 12.13 11.46
CA LEU A 217 -10.31 11.27 12.45
C LEU A 217 -10.49 11.80 13.91
N ASP A 218 -11.70 12.25 14.25
CA ASP A 218 -12.05 12.78 15.58
C ASP A 218 -11.15 13.94 16.04
N GLY A 219 -10.87 14.87 15.14
CA GLY A 219 -10.11 16.08 15.45
C GLY A 219 -8.61 15.87 15.66
N LYS A 220 -8.05 14.76 15.18
CA LYS A 220 -6.61 14.51 15.22
C LYS A 220 -5.83 15.54 14.40
N GLU A 221 -4.61 15.82 14.82
CA GLU A 221 -3.65 16.59 14.03
C GLU A 221 -3.16 15.74 12.84
N ILE A 222 -3.44 16.18 11.62
CA ILE A 222 -3.13 15.43 10.40
C ILE A 222 -2.09 16.19 9.57
N LEU A 223 -0.91 15.59 9.38
CA LEU A 223 0.05 15.99 8.37
C LEU A 223 -0.22 15.17 7.11
N PHE A 224 -0.63 15.84 6.05
CA PHE A 224 -0.87 15.23 4.75
C PHE A 224 0.31 15.47 3.82
N PHE A 225 0.80 14.42 3.12
CA PHE A 225 1.74 14.60 2.02
C PHE A 225 1.41 13.69 0.83
N TYR A 226 1.70 14.20 -0.34
CA TYR A 226 1.46 13.54 -1.61
C TYR A 226 2.78 13.03 -2.20
N VAL A 227 2.79 11.75 -2.59
CA VAL A 227 3.90 11.15 -3.30
C VAL A 227 3.59 11.13 -4.79
N ASN A 228 4.34 11.88 -5.57
CA ASN A 228 4.28 11.86 -7.02
C ASN A 228 5.38 10.95 -7.57
N SER A 229 4.99 9.87 -8.20
CA SER A 229 5.93 8.92 -8.83
C SER A 229 6.21 9.21 -10.30
N HIS A 230 5.77 10.36 -10.81
CA HIS A 230 5.93 10.77 -12.19
C HIS A 230 7.03 11.86 -12.35
N ASN A 231 8.23 11.57 -11.87
CA ASN A 231 9.45 12.27 -12.31
C ASN A 231 10.41 11.27 -12.96
#